data_0fa97af3fadbcbdbcffb9881c1292ed7
#
_entry.id   0fa97af3fadbcbdbcffb9881c1292ed7
#
_cell.length_a   1.000
_cell.length_b   1.000
_cell.length_c   1.000
_cell.angle_alpha   90.00
_cell.angle_beta   90.00
_cell.angle_gamma   90.00
#
_symmetry.space_group_name_H-M   'P 1'
#
loop_
_entity.id
_entity.type
_entity.pdbx_description
1 polymer ?
#
loop_
_entity_poly.entity_id
_entity_poly.type
_entity_poly.pdbx_seq_one_letter_code
_entity_poly.pdbx_strand_id
1 'polypeptide(L)'
;MSPRYDVIGTTYTATRRADPRVEVQIRSALGDAGRILNVGAGTGSYETAGPVIAALEPSPVMLAQRPPGVAPAARGVAEHLPFRDDQFDAALAIFTIHHWTDWQAGLAEVQRVANRVVILTWDPEDYAWWLVDEYLPETATDEKFAGPTLSALDAALGGTRVETVMVPADCQDGFYAAYWARPEAYLDPTVRAGISCCALLDQQLVESRIAQLADDLASGAWDERHPGLREQASLDVGYRLVASA
;
A
#
# COMPACT_ATOMS: atom_id res chain seq x y z
N MET A 1 6.79 3.40 -20.47
CA MET A 1 7.62 3.90 -19.34
C MET A 1 8.13 2.70 -18.57
N SER A 2 9.33 2.79 -17.98
CA SER A 2 9.82 1.76 -17.06
C SER A 2 8.98 1.81 -15.78
N PRO A 3 8.56 0.66 -15.20
CA PRO A 3 7.83 0.65 -13.94
C PRO A 3 8.59 1.39 -12.83
N ARG A 4 7.89 2.16 -12.00
CA ARG A 4 8.51 2.95 -10.90
C ARG A 4 9.43 2.09 -10.02
N TYR A 5 9.01 0.86 -9.74
CA TYR A 5 9.74 -0.09 -8.91
C TYR A 5 10.99 -0.72 -9.54
N ASP A 6 11.25 -0.48 -10.83
CA ASP A 6 12.54 -0.87 -11.43
C ASP A 6 13.71 -0.04 -10.87
N VAL A 7 13.41 1.15 -10.34
CA VAL A 7 14.41 2.06 -9.76
C VAL A 7 14.48 1.92 -8.23
N ILE A 8 13.30 1.90 -7.57
CA ILE A 8 13.21 1.97 -6.10
C ILE A 8 13.00 0.61 -5.44
N GLY A 9 12.68 -0.44 -6.20
CA GLY A 9 12.28 -1.75 -5.66
C GLY A 9 13.42 -2.66 -5.18
N THR A 10 14.69 -2.27 -5.35
CA THR A 10 15.84 -3.17 -5.09
C THR A 10 15.99 -3.58 -3.62
N THR A 11 15.56 -2.76 -2.69
CA THR A 11 15.62 -2.98 -1.24
C THR A 11 14.26 -3.28 -0.62
N TYR A 12 13.22 -3.43 -1.45
CA TYR A 12 11.83 -3.50 -1.01
C TYR A 12 11.57 -4.64 -0.01
N THR A 13 12.12 -5.83 -0.24
CA THR A 13 11.96 -6.99 0.64
C THR A 13 12.63 -6.84 2.01
N ALA A 14 13.53 -5.88 2.18
CA ALA A 14 14.23 -5.67 3.45
C ALA A 14 13.26 -5.17 4.56
N THR A 15 12.27 -4.37 4.18
CA THR A 15 11.32 -3.74 5.11
C THR A 15 9.88 -4.23 4.96
N ARG A 16 9.50 -4.75 3.77
CA ARG A 16 8.11 -5.13 3.47
C ARG A 16 7.83 -6.57 3.88
N ARG A 17 6.93 -6.73 4.83
CA ARG A 17 6.43 -8.02 5.35
C ARG A 17 4.96 -7.87 5.67
N ALA A 18 4.15 -8.91 5.43
CA ALA A 18 2.75 -8.87 5.82
C ALA A 18 2.60 -8.74 7.34
N ASP A 19 1.81 -7.76 7.80
CA ASP A 19 1.38 -7.72 9.20
C ASP A 19 0.20 -8.68 9.39
N PRO A 20 0.27 -9.63 10.33
CA PRO A 20 -0.78 -10.63 10.50
C PRO A 20 -2.17 -10.04 10.79
N ARG A 21 -2.24 -8.88 11.43
CA ARG A 21 -3.52 -8.20 11.77
C ARG A 21 -4.17 -7.60 10.53
N VAL A 22 -3.37 -7.00 9.64
CA VAL A 22 -3.83 -6.52 8.32
C VAL A 22 -4.22 -7.71 7.43
N GLU A 23 -3.42 -8.78 7.46
CA GLU A 23 -3.72 -10.02 6.71
C GLU A 23 -5.08 -10.62 7.10
N VAL A 24 -5.42 -10.63 8.39
CA VAL A 24 -6.73 -11.12 8.86
C VAL A 24 -7.88 -10.28 8.30
N GLN A 25 -7.74 -8.96 8.23
CA GLN A 25 -8.76 -8.09 7.63
C GLN A 25 -8.91 -8.36 6.13
N ILE A 26 -7.81 -8.48 5.39
CA ILE A 26 -7.81 -8.82 3.96
C ILE A 26 -8.51 -10.16 3.74
N ARG A 27 -8.17 -11.17 4.54
CA ARG A 27 -8.79 -12.50 4.48
C ARG A 27 -10.30 -12.44 4.73
N SER A 28 -10.74 -11.65 5.70
CA SER A 28 -12.15 -11.43 5.97
C SER A 28 -12.89 -10.81 4.78
N ALA A 29 -12.28 -9.84 4.12
CA ALA A 29 -12.86 -9.19 2.94
C ALA A 29 -12.90 -10.12 1.70
N LEU A 30 -11.92 -11.01 1.56
CA LEU A 30 -11.89 -12.03 0.52
C LEU A 30 -12.97 -13.12 0.72
N GLY A 31 -13.37 -13.35 1.97
CA GLY A 31 -14.43 -14.32 2.31
C GLY A 31 -14.06 -15.74 1.92
N ASP A 32 -14.95 -16.41 1.20
CA ASP A 32 -14.85 -17.80 0.76
C ASP A 32 -14.22 -17.99 -0.63
N ALA A 33 -13.60 -16.94 -1.19
CA ALA A 33 -12.95 -16.99 -2.50
C ALA A 33 -11.89 -18.12 -2.55
N GLY A 34 -12.03 -19.06 -3.48
CA GLY A 34 -11.13 -20.21 -3.66
C GLY A 34 -10.07 -20.00 -4.74
N ARG A 35 -10.23 -18.97 -5.59
CA ARG A 35 -9.30 -18.63 -6.68
C ARG A 35 -9.11 -17.13 -6.71
N ILE A 36 -7.96 -16.66 -6.25
CA ILE A 36 -7.67 -15.23 -6.11
C ILE A 36 -6.56 -14.83 -7.08
N LEU A 37 -6.75 -13.69 -7.76
CA LEU A 37 -5.72 -13.00 -8.52
C LEU A 37 -5.14 -11.85 -7.68
N ASN A 38 -3.81 -11.75 -7.57
CA ASN A 38 -3.15 -10.58 -6.98
C ASN A 38 -2.65 -9.65 -8.10
N VAL A 39 -3.17 -8.43 -8.18
CA VAL A 39 -2.85 -7.42 -9.20
C VAL A 39 -1.94 -6.34 -8.62
N GLY A 40 -0.79 -6.09 -9.28
CA GLY A 40 0.28 -5.26 -8.73
C GLY A 40 0.93 -5.94 -7.52
N ALA A 41 1.20 -7.23 -7.68
CA ALA A 41 1.51 -8.14 -6.59
C ALA A 41 2.85 -7.86 -5.90
N GLY A 42 3.72 -7.06 -6.50
CA GLY A 42 5.06 -6.81 -5.97
C GLY A 42 5.79 -8.11 -5.67
N THR A 43 6.32 -8.20 -4.47
CA THR A 43 7.03 -9.39 -3.99
C THR A 43 6.09 -10.46 -3.38
N GLY A 44 4.77 -10.22 -3.32
CA GLY A 44 3.77 -11.17 -2.83
C GLY A 44 3.50 -11.10 -1.32
N SER A 45 3.68 -9.94 -0.68
CA SER A 45 3.64 -9.80 0.79
C SER A 45 2.35 -10.28 1.46
N TYR A 46 1.18 -10.14 0.82
CA TYR A 46 -0.13 -10.52 1.39
C TYR A 46 -0.80 -11.71 0.66
N GLU A 47 -0.05 -12.48 -0.10
CA GLU A 47 -0.61 -13.66 -0.80
C GLU A 47 -1.01 -14.81 0.13
N THR A 48 -0.57 -14.78 1.38
CA THR A 48 -0.98 -15.72 2.43
C THR A 48 -2.36 -15.43 3.01
N ALA A 49 -2.96 -14.26 2.70
CA ALA A 49 -4.31 -13.92 3.14
C ALA A 49 -5.40 -14.83 2.55
N GLY A 50 -5.13 -15.54 1.44
CA GLY A 50 -6.07 -16.44 0.80
C GLY A 50 -5.41 -17.35 -0.24
N PRO A 51 -6.17 -18.16 -0.95
CA PRO A 51 -5.66 -19.05 -2.00
C PRO A 51 -5.37 -18.27 -3.29
N VAL A 52 -4.31 -17.45 -3.28
CA VAL A 52 -3.83 -16.74 -4.47
C VAL A 52 -3.23 -17.76 -5.43
N ILE A 53 -3.82 -17.89 -6.62
CA ILE A 53 -3.41 -18.86 -7.64
C ILE A 53 -2.69 -18.24 -8.82
N ALA A 54 -2.75 -16.92 -8.96
CA ALA A 54 -2.05 -16.16 -9.98
C ALA A 54 -1.75 -14.75 -9.48
N ALA A 55 -0.68 -14.15 -9.99
CA ALA A 55 -0.29 -12.78 -9.70
C ALA A 55 0.10 -12.04 -10.98
N LEU A 56 -0.05 -10.72 -10.98
CA LEU A 56 0.41 -9.84 -12.06
C LEU A 56 1.26 -8.72 -11.47
N GLU A 57 2.42 -8.48 -12.07
CA GLU A 57 3.35 -7.44 -11.61
C GLU A 57 4.11 -6.85 -12.82
N PRO A 58 4.10 -5.51 -13.01
CA PRO A 58 4.79 -4.90 -14.14
C PRO A 58 6.32 -4.86 -14.00
N SER A 59 6.86 -4.80 -12.76
CA SER A 59 8.30 -4.65 -12.52
C SER A 59 9.03 -5.99 -12.53
N PRO A 60 9.99 -6.21 -13.45
CA PRO A 60 10.85 -7.38 -13.42
C PRO A 60 11.75 -7.42 -12.17
N VAL A 61 12.08 -6.27 -11.57
CA VAL A 61 12.86 -6.19 -10.33
C VAL A 61 12.05 -6.74 -9.16
N MET A 62 10.76 -6.43 -9.07
CA MET A 62 9.87 -6.97 -8.05
C MET A 62 9.61 -8.47 -8.27
N LEU A 63 9.38 -8.88 -9.52
CA LEU A 63 9.20 -10.30 -9.88
C LEU A 63 10.40 -11.14 -9.49
N ALA A 64 11.63 -10.64 -9.68
CA ALA A 64 12.86 -11.36 -9.33
C ALA A 64 13.06 -11.55 -7.81
N GLN A 65 12.39 -10.75 -6.98
CA GLN A 65 12.46 -10.82 -5.52
C GLN A 65 11.35 -11.67 -4.89
N ARG A 66 10.44 -12.23 -5.69
CA ARG A 66 9.36 -13.07 -5.16
C ARG A 66 9.93 -14.34 -4.53
N PRO A 67 9.58 -14.65 -3.26
CA PRO A 67 10.10 -15.82 -2.60
C PRO A 67 9.48 -17.12 -3.19
N PRO A 68 10.15 -18.28 -3.00
CA PRO A 68 9.53 -19.57 -3.32
C PRO A 68 8.23 -19.78 -2.53
N GLY A 69 7.23 -20.38 -3.17
CA GLY A 69 5.97 -20.75 -2.53
C GLY A 69 4.85 -19.70 -2.63
N VAL A 70 5.12 -18.48 -3.11
CA VAL A 70 4.06 -17.54 -3.49
C VAL A 70 3.47 -17.90 -4.88
N ALA A 71 2.34 -17.30 -5.23
CA ALA A 71 1.65 -17.57 -6.49
C ALA A 71 2.56 -17.33 -7.71
N PRO A 72 2.41 -18.11 -8.79
CA PRO A 72 3.09 -17.82 -10.06
C PRO A 72 2.65 -16.45 -10.57
N ALA A 73 3.60 -15.64 -11.01
CA ALA A 73 3.35 -14.28 -11.47
C ALA A 73 3.68 -14.09 -12.94
N ALA A 74 2.76 -13.43 -13.66
CA ALA A 74 3.00 -12.94 -15.00
C ALA A 74 3.44 -11.47 -14.97
N ARG A 75 4.27 -11.06 -15.92
CA ARG A 75 4.60 -9.66 -16.14
C ARG A 75 3.47 -8.98 -16.92
N GLY A 76 2.89 -7.91 -16.38
CA GLY A 76 1.81 -7.17 -17.03
C GLY A 76 1.33 -5.99 -16.21
N VAL A 77 0.38 -5.24 -16.76
CA VAL A 77 -0.25 -4.06 -16.14
C VAL A 77 -1.73 -4.33 -15.92
N ALA A 78 -2.33 -3.63 -14.96
CA ALA A 78 -3.72 -3.85 -14.58
C ALA A 78 -4.71 -3.55 -15.72
N GLU A 79 -4.37 -2.61 -16.58
CA GLU A 79 -5.17 -2.16 -17.72
C GLU A 79 -5.31 -3.20 -18.85
N HIS A 80 -4.54 -4.30 -18.79
CA HIS A 80 -4.55 -5.37 -19.80
C HIS A 80 -4.24 -6.71 -19.13
N LEU A 81 -5.25 -7.31 -18.48
CA LEU A 81 -5.10 -8.58 -17.77
C LEU A 81 -5.15 -9.78 -18.75
N PRO A 82 -4.12 -10.64 -18.80
CA PRO A 82 -4.06 -11.77 -19.74
C PRO A 82 -4.89 -12.98 -19.24
N PHE A 83 -6.08 -12.71 -18.71
CA PHE A 83 -6.97 -13.71 -18.13
C PHE A 83 -8.35 -13.63 -18.78
N ARG A 84 -9.09 -14.74 -18.73
CA ARG A 84 -10.46 -14.82 -19.24
C ARG A 84 -11.44 -14.12 -18.29
N ASP A 85 -12.59 -13.74 -18.81
CA ASP A 85 -13.71 -13.24 -18.02
C ASP A 85 -14.07 -14.28 -16.93
N ASP A 86 -14.43 -13.80 -15.73
CA ASP A 86 -14.88 -14.60 -14.58
C ASP A 86 -13.91 -15.74 -14.19
N GLN A 87 -12.61 -15.57 -14.45
CA GLN A 87 -11.62 -16.62 -14.16
C GLN A 87 -11.34 -16.79 -12.68
N PHE A 88 -11.53 -15.74 -11.89
CA PHE A 88 -11.23 -15.71 -10.46
C PHE A 88 -12.47 -15.42 -9.62
N ASP A 89 -12.51 -15.97 -8.41
CA ASP A 89 -13.56 -15.67 -7.45
C ASP A 89 -13.37 -14.28 -6.84
N ALA A 90 -12.10 -13.86 -6.66
CA ALA A 90 -11.74 -12.53 -6.21
C ALA A 90 -10.43 -12.03 -6.85
N ALA A 91 -10.27 -10.71 -6.90
CA ALA A 91 -9.00 -10.04 -7.18
C ALA A 91 -8.60 -9.19 -5.99
N LEU A 92 -7.30 -9.18 -5.69
CA LEU A 92 -6.68 -8.45 -4.60
C LEU A 92 -5.75 -7.38 -5.18
N ALA A 93 -5.83 -6.14 -4.68
CA ALA A 93 -4.94 -5.05 -5.04
C ALA A 93 -4.49 -4.30 -3.78
N ILE A 94 -3.24 -4.49 -3.34
CA ILE A 94 -2.69 -3.96 -2.08
C ILE A 94 -1.72 -2.82 -2.36
N PHE A 95 -2.07 -1.59 -1.96
CA PHE A 95 -1.24 -0.40 -2.14
C PHE A 95 -0.68 -0.23 -3.56
N THR A 96 -1.49 -0.52 -4.58
CA THR A 96 -1.04 -0.55 -5.99
C THR A 96 -1.88 0.30 -6.93
N ILE A 97 -3.18 0.51 -6.68
CA ILE A 97 -4.10 1.19 -7.60
C ILE A 97 -3.64 2.61 -7.99
N HIS A 98 -2.99 3.33 -7.09
CA HIS A 98 -2.41 4.66 -7.33
C HIS A 98 -1.16 4.63 -8.24
N HIS A 99 -0.67 3.45 -8.59
CA HIS A 99 0.42 3.26 -9.54
C HIS A 99 -0.07 2.93 -10.96
N TRP A 100 -1.36 2.62 -11.12
CA TRP A 100 -1.91 2.31 -12.43
C TRP A 100 -1.98 3.58 -13.29
N THR A 101 -1.67 3.46 -14.57
CA THR A 101 -1.65 4.62 -15.49
C THR A 101 -3.07 5.14 -15.75
N ASP A 102 -4.01 4.21 -15.85
CA ASP A 102 -5.44 4.46 -15.95
C ASP A 102 -6.15 3.50 -14.98
N TRP A 103 -6.41 3.98 -13.76
CA TRP A 103 -6.99 3.14 -12.73
C TRP A 103 -8.44 2.71 -13.08
N GLN A 104 -9.18 3.50 -13.87
CA GLN A 104 -10.52 3.13 -14.31
C GLN A 104 -10.47 1.94 -15.28
N ALA A 105 -9.59 2.01 -16.28
CA ALA A 105 -9.37 0.90 -17.21
C ALA A 105 -8.85 -0.35 -16.47
N GLY A 106 -7.91 -0.18 -15.55
CA GLY A 106 -7.40 -1.28 -14.72
C GLY A 106 -8.50 -1.92 -13.87
N LEU A 107 -9.34 -1.11 -13.24
CA LEU A 107 -10.43 -1.60 -12.41
C LEU A 107 -11.51 -2.33 -13.25
N ALA A 108 -11.81 -1.84 -14.45
CA ALA A 108 -12.72 -2.51 -15.38
C ALA A 108 -12.17 -3.90 -15.80
N GLU A 109 -10.87 -4.02 -16.05
CA GLU A 109 -10.23 -5.31 -16.33
C GLU A 109 -10.27 -6.23 -15.10
N VAL A 110 -10.04 -5.71 -13.90
CA VAL A 110 -10.13 -6.48 -12.65
C VAL A 110 -11.56 -7.02 -12.46
N GLN A 111 -12.59 -6.18 -12.69
CA GLN A 111 -14.01 -6.60 -12.64
C GLN A 111 -14.38 -7.60 -13.75
N ARG A 112 -13.73 -7.51 -14.90
CA ARG A 112 -13.96 -8.48 -15.99
C ARG A 112 -13.47 -9.88 -15.62
N VAL A 113 -12.35 -9.99 -14.91
CA VAL A 113 -11.72 -11.29 -14.64
C VAL A 113 -12.09 -11.89 -13.29
N ALA A 114 -12.66 -11.10 -12.36
CA ALA A 114 -12.98 -11.54 -11.00
C ALA A 114 -14.37 -11.05 -10.53
N ASN A 115 -15.06 -11.91 -9.79
CA ASN A 115 -16.41 -11.65 -9.28
C ASN A 115 -16.41 -10.69 -8.09
N ARG A 116 -15.34 -10.66 -7.30
CA ARG A 116 -15.14 -9.76 -6.15
C ARG A 116 -13.83 -9.02 -6.29
N VAL A 117 -13.82 -7.75 -5.92
CA VAL A 117 -12.62 -6.90 -5.90
C VAL A 117 -12.34 -6.46 -4.47
N VAL A 118 -11.12 -6.67 -3.99
CA VAL A 118 -10.66 -6.24 -2.66
C VAL A 118 -9.43 -5.36 -2.85
N ILE A 119 -9.51 -4.10 -2.39
CA ILE A 119 -8.45 -3.10 -2.55
C ILE A 119 -8.05 -2.60 -1.16
N LEU A 120 -6.77 -2.67 -0.83
CA LEU A 120 -6.21 -1.92 0.29
C LEU A 120 -5.53 -0.66 -0.26
N THR A 121 -6.03 0.50 0.16
CA THR A 121 -5.56 1.82 -0.27
C THR A 121 -5.66 2.82 0.88
N TRP A 122 -5.43 4.08 0.63
CA TRP A 122 -5.76 5.16 1.55
C TRP A 122 -6.86 6.03 0.97
N ASP A 123 -7.55 6.77 1.85
CA ASP A 123 -8.49 7.79 1.46
C ASP A 123 -7.74 9.12 1.25
N PRO A 124 -7.63 9.64 0.04
CA PRO A 124 -6.96 10.93 -0.19
C PRO A 124 -7.64 12.11 0.53
N GLU A 125 -8.92 11.98 0.90
CA GLU A 125 -9.68 13.03 1.59
C GLU A 125 -9.54 12.95 3.12
N ASP A 126 -9.04 11.83 3.67
CA ASP A 126 -8.87 11.58 5.11
C ASP A 126 -7.49 10.96 5.43
N TYR A 127 -6.46 11.33 4.64
CA TYR A 127 -5.10 10.83 4.82
C TYR A 127 -4.24 11.86 5.57
N ALA A 128 -4.43 11.90 6.89
CA ALA A 128 -3.77 12.87 7.76
C ALA A 128 -3.15 12.17 8.98
N TRP A 129 -1.88 12.40 9.21
CA TRP A 129 -1.13 11.98 10.39
C TRP A 129 0.19 12.75 10.46
N TRP A 130 0.81 12.78 11.62
CA TRP A 130 1.89 13.72 11.95
C TRP A 130 3.03 13.83 10.90
N LEU A 131 3.47 12.71 10.26
CA LEU A 131 4.55 12.79 9.27
C LEU A 131 4.09 13.50 7.98
N VAL A 132 2.85 13.27 7.56
CA VAL A 132 2.24 13.97 6.43
C VAL A 132 1.99 15.43 6.79
N ASP A 133 1.39 15.69 7.94
CA ASP A 133 0.93 17.04 8.28
C ASP A 133 2.07 17.99 8.61
N GLU A 134 3.15 17.50 9.25
CA GLU A 134 4.20 18.34 9.81
C GLU A 134 5.51 18.31 9.01
N TYR A 135 5.84 17.18 8.36
CA TYR A 135 7.15 17.01 7.75
C TYR A 135 7.11 16.77 6.23
N LEU A 136 6.20 15.95 5.73
CA LEU A 136 6.17 15.55 4.32
C LEU A 136 4.78 15.76 3.68
N PRO A 137 4.20 16.97 3.72
CA PRO A 137 2.87 17.23 3.14
C PRO A 137 2.82 16.96 1.63
N GLU A 138 3.96 17.00 0.95
CA GLU A 138 4.08 16.68 -0.47
C GLU A 138 3.62 15.25 -0.79
N THR A 139 3.67 14.34 0.18
CA THR A 139 3.19 12.95 -0.02
C THR A 139 1.67 12.84 -0.17
N ALA A 140 0.94 13.83 0.32
CA ALA A 140 -0.52 13.92 0.15
C ALA A 140 -0.93 14.88 -0.97
N THR A 141 -0.11 15.89 -1.30
CA THR A 141 -0.48 16.96 -2.22
C THR A 141 0.12 16.84 -3.62
N ASP A 142 1.18 16.04 -3.82
CA ASP A 142 1.77 15.85 -5.13
C ASP A 142 0.93 14.85 -5.95
N GLU A 143 0.42 15.30 -7.10
CA GLU A 143 -0.44 14.52 -8.01
C GLU A 143 0.16 13.16 -8.40
N LYS A 144 1.48 13.01 -8.38
CA LYS A 144 2.14 11.73 -8.68
C LYS A 144 1.85 10.62 -7.67
N PHE A 145 1.34 10.98 -6.48
CA PHE A 145 0.92 10.03 -5.44
C PHE A 145 -0.61 9.93 -5.33
N ALA A 146 -1.34 10.74 -6.10
CA ALA A 146 -2.80 10.74 -6.04
C ALA A 146 -3.37 9.37 -6.42
N GLY A 147 -4.24 8.85 -5.56
CA GLY A 147 -5.05 7.68 -5.82
C GLY A 147 -6.52 8.05 -6.07
N PRO A 148 -7.37 7.10 -6.46
CA PRO A 148 -8.81 7.32 -6.53
C PRO A 148 -9.37 7.60 -5.13
N THR A 149 -10.36 8.50 -5.04
CA THR A 149 -11.14 8.69 -3.82
C THR A 149 -12.04 7.48 -3.54
N LEU A 150 -12.46 7.30 -2.29
CA LEU A 150 -13.40 6.22 -1.95
C LEU A 150 -14.71 6.35 -2.72
N SER A 151 -15.21 7.57 -2.93
CA SER A 151 -16.42 7.83 -3.72
C SER A 151 -16.25 7.44 -5.18
N ALA A 152 -15.07 7.67 -5.77
CA ALA A 152 -14.77 7.26 -7.14
C ALA A 152 -14.66 5.73 -7.26
N LEU A 153 -14.08 5.05 -6.27
CA LEU A 153 -14.05 3.58 -6.21
C LEU A 153 -15.45 2.99 -6.06
N ASP A 154 -16.28 3.57 -5.18
CA ASP A 154 -17.67 3.13 -4.98
C ASP A 154 -18.48 3.24 -6.27
N ALA A 155 -18.39 4.36 -6.96
CA ALA A 155 -19.06 4.56 -8.24
C ALA A 155 -18.58 3.58 -9.32
N ALA A 156 -17.28 3.31 -9.40
CA ALA A 156 -16.69 2.43 -10.40
C ALA A 156 -16.98 0.94 -10.12
N LEU A 157 -17.09 0.54 -8.85
CA LEU A 157 -17.38 -0.84 -8.43
C LEU A 157 -18.88 -1.14 -8.32
N GLY A 158 -19.75 -0.13 -8.46
CA GLY A 158 -21.21 -0.30 -8.35
C GLY A 158 -21.70 -0.54 -6.92
N GLY A 159 -20.99 -0.05 -5.93
CA GLY A 159 -21.21 -0.18 -4.51
C GLY A 159 -20.09 -0.92 -3.80
N THR A 160 -19.70 -0.40 -2.65
CA THR A 160 -18.58 -0.97 -1.87
C THR A 160 -18.90 -1.06 -0.39
N ARG A 161 -18.24 -2.00 0.26
CA ARG A 161 -18.04 -2.03 1.71
C ARG A 161 -16.65 -1.48 2.01
N VAL A 162 -16.57 -0.48 2.85
CA VAL A 162 -15.31 0.14 3.28
C VAL A 162 -15.06 -0.17 4.75
N GLU A 163 -13.87 -0.66 5.08
CA GLU A 163 -13.42 -0.90 6.44
C GLU A 163 -12.16 -0.09 6.72
N THR A 164 -12.10 0.54 7.90
CA THR A 164 -10.88 1.18 8.38
C THR A 164 -9.81 0.15 8.70
N VAL A 165 -8.60 0.37 8.22
CA VAL A 165 -7.44 -0.44 8.58
C VAL A 165 -6.63 0.30 9.63
N MET A 166 -6.79 -0.10 10.88
CA MET A 166 -6.01 0.41 12.00
C MET A 166 -4.57 -0.10 11.91
N VAL A 167 -3.60 0.81 11.89
CA VAL A 167 -2.18 0.45 11.85
C VAL A 167 -1.67 0.21 13.27
N PRO A 168 -1.19 -1.00 13.60
CA PRO A 168 -0.64 -1.28 14.92
C PRO A 168 0.64 -0.49 15.21
N ALA A 169 0.87 -0.11 16.48
CA ALA A 169 2.07 0.62 16.89
C ALA A 169 3.37 -0.15 16.60
N ASP A 170 3.31 -1.48 16.69
CA ASP A 170 4.39 -2.41 16.39
C ASP A 170 4.25 -3.08 15.03
N CYS A 171 3.61 -2.40 14.06
CA CYS A 171 3.37 -2.93 12.72
C CYS A 171 4.64 -3.55 12.13
N GLN A 172 4.49 -4.77 11.59
CA GLN A 172 5.60 -5.55 11.03
C GLN A 172 5.87 -5.25 9.56
N ASP A 173 4.88 -4.71 8.83
CA ASP A 173 5.10 -4.25 7.45
C ASP A 173 5.82 -2.89 7.47
N GLY A 174 6.51 -2.57 6.38
CA GLY A 174 7.25 -1.32 6.21
C GLY A 174 6.58 -0.35 5.24
N PHE A 175 5.25 -0.34 5.14
CA PHE A 175 4.54 0.69 4.37
C PHE A 175 4.64 2.06 5.06
N TYR A 176 4.25 3.13 4.36
CA TYR A 176 4.57 4.51 4.75
C TYR A 176 4.20 4.83 6.20
N ALA A 177 2.99 4.53 6.67
CA ALA A 177 2.58 4.83 8.03
C ALA A 177 2.86 3.71 9.06
N ALA A 178 3.61 2.67 8.71
CA ALA A 178 3.88 1.54 9.61
C ALA A 178 4.65 1.92 10.89
N TYR A 179 5.32 3.05 10.86
CA TYR A 179 6.18 3.51 11.96
C TYR A 179 5.60 4.74 12.69
N TRP A 180 4.30 4.98 12.62
CA TRP A 180 3.64 6.13 13.20
C TRP A 180 3.92 6.33 14.70
N ALA A 181 4.06 5.23 15.47
CA ALA A 181 4.39 5.25 16.90
C ALA A 181 5.91 5.20 17.16
N ARG A 182 6.73 5.06 16.13
CA ARG A 182 8.19 4.87 16.20
C ARG A 182 8.87 5.84 15.24
N PRO A 183 8.75 7.17 15.47
CA PRO A 183 9.22 8.20 14.54
C PRO A 183 10.71 8.09 14.21
N GLU A 184 11.53 7.57 15.14
CA GLU A 184 12.97 7.34 14.95
C GLU A 184 13.26 6.41 13.75
N ALA A 185 12.34 5.52 13.41
CA ALA A 185 12.53 4.62 12.28
C ALA A 185 12.65 5.37 10.94
N TYR A 186 11.98 6.54 10.79
CA TYR A 186 12.12 7.35 9.58
C TYR A 186 13.48 8.04 9.44
N LEU A 187 14.29 8.07 10.48
CA LEU A 187 15.68 8.57 10.41
C LEU A 187 16.60 7.58 9.66
N ASP A 188 16.23 6.28 9.60
CA ASP A 188 16.98 5.27 8.86
C ASP A 188 16.72 5.41 7.34
N PRO A 189 17.75 5.69 6.52
CA PRO A 189 17.60 5.78 5.08
C PRO A 189 17.15 4.45 4.44
N THR A 190 17.42 3.30 5.07
CA THR A 190 16.98 1.99 4.58
C THR A 190 15.46 1.85 4.68
N VAL A 191 14.88 2.35 5.77
CA VAL A 191 13.43 2.40 5.96
C VAL A 191 12.79 3.30 4.89
N ARG A 192 13.31 4.51 4.70
CA ARG A 192 12.79 5.46 3.70
C ARG A 192 12.91 4.94 2.27
N ALA A 193 13.99 4.23 1.95
CA ALA A 193 14.17 3.62 0.63
C ALA A 193 13.12 2.53 0.32
N GLY A 194 12.55 1.87 1.33
CA GLY A 194 11.45 0.92 1.19
C GLY A 194 10.06 1.55 1.05
N ILE A 195 9.96 2.88 1.20
CA ILE A 195 8.71 3.65 1.16
C ILE A 195 8.68 4.45 -0.15
N SER A 196 7.77 4.10 -1.06
CA SER A 196 7.76 4.64 -2.43
C SER A 196 7.65 6.16 -2.49
N CYS A 197 6.79 6.79 -1.67
CA CYS A 197 6.67 8.24 -1.67
C CYS A 197 7.97 8.92 -1.19
N CYS A 198 8.62 8.44 -0.14
CA CYS A 198 9.91 8.98 0.31
C CYS A 198 11.02 8.80 -0.75
N ALA A 199 11.02 7.65 -1.45
CA ALA A 199 12.03 7.37 -2.47
C ALA A 199 11.83 8.18 -3.77
N LEU A 200 10.61 8.64 -4.06
CA LEU A 200 10.24 9.36 -5.29
C LEU A 200 10.16 10.89 -5.13
N LEU A 201 10.14 11.41 -3.90
CA LEU A 201 10.26 12.83 -3.64
C LEU A 201 11.68 13.33 -3.94
N ASP A 202 11.83 14.66 -4.02
CA ASP A 202 13.15 15.29 -4.06
C ASP A 202 13.96 14.90 -2.82
N GLN A 203 15.13 14.30 -3.01
CA GLN A 203 15.90 13.76 -1.89
C GLN A 203 16.50 14.87 -1.00
N GLN A 204 16.75 16.06 -1.52
CA GLN A 204 17.22 17.19 -0.70
C GLN A 204 16.10 17.69 0.21
N LEU A 205 14.87 17.71 -0.31
CA LEU A 205 13.67 18.02 0.48
C LEU A 205 13.48 16.97 1.59
N VAL A 206 13.50 15.68 1.26
CA VAL A 206 13.33 14.60 2.24
C VAL A 206 14.39 14.69 3.33
N GLU A 207 15.67 14.79 2.97
CA GLU A 207 16.76 14.90 3.97
C GLU A 207 16.60 16.13 4.88
N SER A 208 16.19 17.29 4.33
CA SER A 208 15.92 18.49 5.13
C SER A 208 14.79 18.28 6.14
N ARG A 209 13.68 17.65 5.71
CA ARG A 209 12.53 17.38 6.58
C ARG A 209 12.83 16.32 7.65
N ILE A 210 13.61 15.32 7.28
CA ILE A 210 14.05 14.28 8.23
C ILE A 210 15.07 14.81 9.23
N ALA A 211 15.92 15.76 8.84
CA ALA A 211 16.78 16.46 9.78
C ALA A 211 15.96 17.26 10.81
N GLN A 212 14.89 17.94 10.37
CA GLN A 212 13.96 18.61 11.28
C GLN A 212 13.30 17.63 12.24
N LEU A 213 12.83 16.47 11.75
CA LEU A 213 12.29 15.41 12.61
C LEU A 213 13.32 14.94 13.65
N ALA A 214 14.58 14.76 13.25
CA ALA A 214 15.66 14.36 14.15
C ALA A 214 15.90 15.40 15.26
N ASP A 215 15.90 16.69 14.93
CA ASP A 215 16.05 17.77 15.90
C ASP A 215 14.85 17.84 16.88
N ASP A 216 13.63 17.67 16.37
CA ASP A 216 12.42 17.67 17.18
C ASP A 216 12.37 16.45 18.14
N LEU A 217 12.84 15.29 17.70
CA LEU A 217 12.97 14.10 18.55
C LEU A 217 14.05 14.29 19.62
N ALA A 218 15.21 14.84 19.24
CA ALA A 218 16.33 15.08 20.17
C ALA A 218 16.00 16.12 21.24
N SER A 219 15.20 17.14 20.92
CA SER A 219 14.76 18.17 21.86
C SER A 219 13.54 17.77 22.69
N GLY A 220 12.82 16.71 22.34
CA GLY A 220 11.54 16.31 22.94
C GLY A 220 10.31 17.05 22.36
N ALA A 221 10.51 17.99 21.43
CA ALA A 221 9.45 18.79 20.86
C ALA A 221 8.41 17.93 20.09
N TRP A 222 8.83 16.82 19.50
CA TRP A 222 7.90 15.89 18.85
C TRP A 222 6.96 15.25 19.89
N ASP A 223 7.48 14.73 21.00
CA ASP A 223 6.69 14.11 22.05
C ASP A 223 5.77 15.12 22.76
N GLU A 224 6.20 16.38 22.90
CA GLU A 224 5.35 17.46 23.43
C GLU A 224 4.15 17.77 22.51
N ARG A 225 4.31 17.71 21.18
CA ARG A 225 3.22 17.90 20.23
C ARG A 225 2.29 16.69 20.14
N HIS A 226 2.78 15.51 20.45
CA HIS A 226 2.04 14.23 20.32
C HIS A 226 1.91 13.48 21.65
N PRO A 227 1.36 14.11 22.68
CA PRO A 227 1.26 13.48 24.01
C PRO A 227 0.43 12.20 23.95
N GLY A 228 0.98 11.11 24.47
CA GLY A 228 0.29 9.81 24.53
C GLY A 228 0.19 9.06 23.18
N LEU A 229 0.73 9.59 22.08
CA LEU A 229 0.65 8.92 20.78
C LEU A 229 1.39 7.58 20.79
N ARG A 230 2.59 7.53 21.39
CA ARG A 230 3.39 6.30 21.48
C ARG A 230 2.74 5.19 22.35
N GLU A 231 1.76 5.56 23.19
CA GLU A 231 1.06 4.64 24.08
C GLU A 231 -0.17 4.00 23.44
N GLN A 232 -0.61 4.51 22.28
CA GLN A 232 -1.73 3.95 21.57
C GLN A 232 -1.36 2.60 20.94
N ALA A 233 -2.25 1.64 21.00
CA ALA A 233 -2.04 0.31 20.42
C ALA A 233 -2.11 0.30 18.88
N SER A 234 -2.90 1.21 18.31
CA SER A 234 -3.10 1.36 16.86
C SER A 234 -3.62 2.75 16.52
N LEU A 235 -3.43 3.18 15.27
CA LEU A 235 -3.87 4.48 14.77
C LEU A 235 -4.59 4.32 13.42
N ASP A 236 -5.68 5.07 13.22
CA ASP A 236 -6.25 5.31 11.89
C ASP A 236 -5.43 6.41 11.21
N VAL A 237 -4.78 6.06 10.12
CA VAL A 237 -3.94 6.95 9.31
C VAL A 237 -4.56 7.17 7.92
N GLY A 238 -5.84 6.88 7.76
CA GLY A 238 -6.54 6.99 6.49
C GLY A 238 -6.49 5.74 5.62
N TYR A 239 -5.95 4.60 6.10
CA TYR A 239 -5.98 3.37 5.31
C TYR A 239 -7.36 2.71 5.33
N ARG A 240 -7.77 2.27 4.13
CA ARG A 240 -9.10 1.69 3.91
C ARG A 240 -9.00 0.39 3.11
N LEU A 241 -9.75 -0.60 3.57
CA LEU A 241 -10.00 -1.84 2.83
C LEU A 241 -11.36 -1.70 2.14
N VAL A 242 -11.34 -1.68 0.82
CA VAL A 242 -12.51 -1.50 -0.04
C VAL A 242 -12.83 -2.83 -0.70
N ALA A 243 -14.02 -3.35 -0.48
CA ALA A 243 -14.49 -4.57 -1.14
C ALA A 243 -15.74 -4.27 -1.97
N SER A 244 -15.80 -4.77 -3.21
CA SER A 244 -17.05 -4.73 -4.00
C SER A 244 -18.16 -5.52 -3.31
N ALA A 245 -19.41 -5.07 -3.51
CA ALA A 245 -20.60 -5.68 -2.93
C ALA A 245 -20.79 -7.13 -3.41
#